data_51f4b696e2303e4abeb35dbe19a36e05
#
_entry.id   51f4b696e2303e4abeb35dbe19a36e05
#
_cell.length_a   1.000
_cell.length_b   1.000
_cell.length_c   1.000
_cell.angle_alpha   90.00
_cell.angle_beta   90.00
_cell.angle_gamma   90.00
#
_symmetry.space_group_name_H-M   'P 1'
#
loop_
_entity.id
_entity.type
_entity.pdbx_description
1 polymer ?
#
loop_
_entity_poly.entity_id
_entity_poly.type
_entity_poly.pdbx_seq_one_letter_code
_entity_poly.pdbx_strand_id
1 'polypeptide(L)'
;MIYDMIVIGAGASGMTAAACAADPNMISDKKTDPASKKQLKILLLEKNKKIGKKIYATGNGKCNIANQAFDINCYFSNNEFFPYKVIAADDYKKVISFFEQVGVLVSEITYTKP
;
A
#
# COMPACT_ATOMS: atom_id res chain seq x y z
N MET A 1 -11.12 11.17 -24.75
CA MET A 1 -9.86 11.10 -23.97
C MET A 1 -9.55 9.62 -23.79
N ILE A 2 -8.34 9.16 -24.10
CA ILE A 2 -7.94 7.75 -23.98
C ILE A 2 -7.02 7.65 -22.77
N TYR A 3 -7.25 6.66 -21.91
CA TYR A 3 -6.42 6.33 -20.75
C TYR A 3 -5.60 5.07 -21.05
N ASP A 4 -4.36 5.02 -20.58
CA ASP A 4 -3.49 3.86 -20.72
C ASP A 4 -3.85 2.77 -19.67
N MET A 5 -4.38 3.17 -18.49
CA MET A 5 -4.81 2.27 -17.42
C MET A 5 -6.06 2.81 -16.71
N ILE A 6 -6.95 1.91 -16.33
CA ILE A 6 -8.11 2.22 -15.49
C ILE A 6 -8.03 1.36 -14.23
N VAL A 7 -8.06 1.98 -13.06
CA VAL A 7 -8.10 1.33 -11.75
C VAL A 7 -9.47 1.51 -11.15
N ILE A 8 -10.12 0.43 -10.74
CA ILE A 8 -11.46 0.44 -10.16
C ILE A 8 -11.35 0.22 -8.65
N GLY A 9 -11.80 1.22 -7.89
CA GLY A 9 -11.77 1.26 -6.44
C GLY A 9 -10.58 2.05 -5.89
N ALA A 10 -10.85 3.16 -5.20
CA ALA A 10 -9.85 4.01 -4.56
C ALA A 10 -9.70 3.69 -3.06
N GLY A 11 -9.60 2.41 -2.73
CA GLY A 11 -9.07 1.92 -1.45
C GLY A 11 -7.53 1.94 -1.44
N ALA A 12 -6.89 1.43 -0.37
CA ALA A 12 -5.44 1.41 -0.25
C ALA A 12 -4.76 0.77 -1.47
N SER A 13 -5.18 -0.42 -1.88
CA SER A 13 -4.60 -1.15 -3.01
C SER A 13 -4.75 -0.39 -4.34
N GLY A 14 -5.94 0.14 -4.63
CA GLY A 14 -6.18 0.86 -5.88
C GLY A 14 -5.41 2.17 -5.97
N MET A 15 -5.33 2.92 -4.86
CA MET A 15 -4.53 4.14 -4.82
C MET A 15 -3.04 3.85 -4.97
N THR A 16 -2.53 2.81 -4.28
CA THR A 16 -1.13 2.39 -4.41
C THR A 16 -0.83 1.93 -5.84
N ALA A 17 -1.68 1.09 -6.42
CA ALA A 17 -1.51 0.64 -7.80
C ALA A 17 -1.48 1.81 -8.80
N ALA A 18 -2.39 2.77 -8.65
CA ALA A 18 -2.44 3.95 -9.52
C ALA A 18 -1.19 4.84 -9.34
N ALA A 19 -0.75 5.06 -8.09
CA ALA A 19 0.44 5.86 -7.79
C ALA A 19 1.72 5.20 -8.36
N CYS A 20 1.91 3.91 -8.12
CA CYS A 20 3.07 3.17 -8.64
C CYS A 20 3.08 3.09 -10.17
N ALA A 21 1.91 2.99 -10.80
CA ALA A 21 1.84 3.01 -12.26
C ALA A 21 2.11 4.41 -12.85
N ALA A 22 1.74 5.47 -12.12
CA ALA A 22 2.03 6.85 -12.52
C ALA A 22 3.52 7.18 -12.36
N ASP A 23 4.16 6.69 -11.30
CA ASP A 23 5.59 6.84 -11.06
C ASP A 23 6.24 5.51 -10.67
N PRO A 24 6.78 4.77 -11.64
CA PRO A 24 7.47 3.50 -11.40
C PRO A 24 8.69 3.58 -10.46
N ASN A 25 9.22 4.78 -10.16
CA ASN A 25 10.32 4.93 -9.22
C ASN A 25 9.87 4.72 -7.76
N MET A 26 8.56 4.78 -7.48
CA MET A 26 8.00 4.49 -6.16
C MET A 26 8.21 3.05 -5.67
N ILE A 27 8.47 2.10 -6.59
CA ILE A 27 8.63 0.67 -6.26
C ILE A 27 9.98 0.11 -6.70
N SER A 28 10.86 0.93 -7.27
CA SER A 28 12.14 0.50 -7.82
C SER A 28 13.28 1.17 -7.05
N ASP A 29 14.19 0.36 -6.51
CA ASP A 29 15.45 0.84 -5.93
C ASP A 29 16.39 1.46 -7.00
N LYS A 30 16.10 1.22 -8.27
CA LYS A 30 16.85 1.81 -9.38
C LYS A 30 16.12 3.04 -9.89
N LYS A 31 16.66 4.22 -9.62
CA LYS A 31 16.25 5.45 -10.30
C LYS A 31 16.51 5.28 -11.80
N THR A 32 15.45 5.09 -12.56
CA THR A 32 15.55 5.10 -14.03
C THR A 32 15.48 6.53 -14.53
N ASP A 33 16.19 6.79 -15.62
CA ASP A 33 16.20 8.11 -16.26
C ASP A 33 14.75 8.58 -16.52
N PRO A 34 14.33 9.73 -15.96
CA PRO A 34 13.01 10.30 -16.19
C PRO A 34 12.66 10.51 -17.66
N ALA A 35 13.66 10.77 -18.49
CA ALA A 35 13.49 11.01 -19.93
C ALA A 35 13.12 9.73 -20.71
N SER A 36 13.35 8.55 -20.14
CA SER A 36 13.14 7.27 -20.83
C SER A 36 11.76 6.65 -20.64
N LYS A 37 10.89 7.23 -19.80
CA LYS A 37 9.59 6.64 -19.46
C LYS A 37 8.41 7.46 -19.96
N LYS A 38 7.59 6.82 -20.78
CA LYS A 38 6.27 7.35 -21.13
C LYS A 38 5.43 7.46 -19.86
N GLN A 39 5.00 8.67 -19.51
CA GLN A 39 4.06 8.89 -18.43
C GLN A 39 2.69 8.32 -18.82
N LEU A 40 2.18 7.37 -18.03
CA LEU A 40 0.88 6.74 -18.26
C LEU A 40 -0.24 7.70 -17.84
N LYS A 41 -1.30 7.75 -18.65
CA LYS A 41 -2.56 8.40 -18.29
C LYS A 41 -3.43 7.41 -17.53
N ILE A 42 -3.60 7.63 -16.23
CA ILE A 42 -4.31 6.72 -15.34
C ILE A 42 -5.63 7.32 -14.92
N LEU A 43 -6.68 6.52 -14.98
CA LEU A 43 -8.01 6.86 -14.46
C LEU A 43 -8.27 5.99 -13.23
N LEU A 44 -8.47 6.62 -12.09
CA LEU A 44 -8.89 5.96 -10.84
C LEU A 44 -10.38 6.22 -10.62
N LEU A 45 -11.19 5.17 -10.59
CA LEU A 45 -12.62 5.23 -10.39
C LEU A 45 -13.01 4.81 -8.97
N GLU A 46 -13.85 5.58 -8.30
CA GLU A 46 -14.38 5.28 -6.97
C GLU A 46 -15.90 5.55 -6.95
N LYS A 47 -16.66 4.57 -6.45
CA LYS A 47 -18.12 4.70 -6.34
C LYS A 47 -18.57 5.58 -5.17
N ASN A 48 -17.75 5.69 -4.14
CA ASN A 48 -18.06 6.49 -2.96
C ASN A 48 -17.67 7.95 -3.18
N LYS A 49 -18.33 8.86 -2.45
CA LYS A 49 -18.02 10.30 -2.49
C LYS A 49 -16.60 10.63 -1.98
N LYS A 50 -15.99 9.73 -1.19
CA LYS A 50 -14.63 9.91 -0.63
C LYS A 50 -13.79 8.68 -0.93
N ILE A 51 -12.57 8.90 -1.40
CA ILE A 51 -11.56 7.87 -1.56
C ILE A 51 -11.05 7.40 -0.18
N GLY A 52 -10.45 6.21 -0.11
CA GLY A 52 -9.78 5.72 1.10
C GLY A 52 -10.69 5.47 2.30
N LYS A 53 -11.99 5.28 2.12
CA LYS A 53 -12.97 5.17 3.22
C LYS A 53 -12.56 4.17 4.31
N LYS A 54 -12.03 3.00 3.92
CA LYS A 54 -11.55 2.00 4.89
C LYS A 54 -10.30 2.45 5.64
N ILE A 55 -9.41 3.20 5.00
CA ILE A 55 -8.20 3.72 5.62
C ILE A 55 -8.56 4.64 6.79
N TYR A 56 -9.52 5.54 6.59
CA TYR A 56 -10.00 6.43 7.67
C TYR A 56 -10.68 5.68 8.82
N ALA A 57 -11.22 4.50 8.57
CA ALA A 57 -11.91 3.71 9.60
C ALA A 57 -10.97 2.77 10.38
N THR A 58 -9.72 2.57 9.93
CA THR A 58 -8.76 1.68 10.58
C THR A 58 -7.98 2.37 11.70
N GLY A 59 -7.53 1.58 12.69
CA GLY A 59 -6.60 2.05 13.72
C GLY A 59 -7.18 3.16 14.63
N ASN A 60 -8.48 3.20 14.84
CA ASN A 60 -9.13 4.24 15.66
C ASN A 60 -8.74 5.67 15.24
N GLY A 61 -8.74 5.92 13.93
CA GLY A 61 -8.35 7.19 13.32
C GLY A 61 -6.83 7.37 13.10
N LYS A 62 -6.01 6.39 13.45
CA LYS A 62 -4.54 6.49 13.33
C LYS A 62 -3.96 5.67 12.16
N CYS A 63 -4.77 5.07 11.32
CA CYS A 63 -4.35 4.23 10.19
C CYS A 63 -3.24 3.22 10.53
N ASN A 64 -3.64 2.00 10.93
CA ASN A 64 -2.69 0.91 11.15
C ASN A 64 -2.09 0.46 9.81
N ILE A 65 -0.83 0.79 9.55
CA ILE A 65 -0.17 0.56 8.25
C ILE A 65 0.49 -0.81 8.22
N ALA A 66 1.22 -1.19 9.28
CA ALA A 66 1.98 -2.42 9.35
C ALA A 66 2.17 -2.89 10.80
N ASN A 67 2.55 -4.15 10.98
CA ASN A 67 2.93 -4.73 12.25
C ASN A 67 4.36 -5.27 12.14
N GLN A 68 5.24 -4.88 13.04
CA GLN A 68 6.61 -5.36 13.11
C GLN A 68 6.71 -6.78 13.67
N ALA A 69 5.81 -7.15 14.58
CA ALA A 69 5.76 -8.47 15.16
C ALA A 69 5.03 -9.45 14.22
N PHE A 70 5.78 -9.97 13.24
CA PHE A 70 5.26 -11.00 12.37
C PHE A 70 5.30 -12.34 13.07
N ASP A 71 4.14 -12.89 13.41
CA ASP A 71 3.97 -14.27 13.86
C ASP A 71 2.89 -14.92 12.99
N ILE A 72 3.28 -15.97 12.25
CA ILE A 72 2.39 -16.70 11.36
C ILE A 72 1.21 -17.32 12.10
N ASN A 73 1.40 -17.68 13.36
CA ASN A 73 0.34 -18.25 14.19
C ASN A 73 -0.80 -17.25 14.49
N CYS A 74 -0.61 -15.97 14.21
CA CYS A 74 -1.65 -14.95 14.29
C CYS A 74 -2.55 -14.89 13.03
N TYR A 75 -2.25 -15.69 12.00
CA TYR A 75 -3.01 -15.70 10.76
C TYR A 75 -3.83 -17.00 10.64
N PHE A 76 -5.13 -16.85 10.48
CA PHE A 76 -6.05 -17.98 10.36
C PHE A 76 -6.56 -18.12 8.94
N SER A 77 -6.39 -19.30 8.36
CA SER A 77 -6.85 -19.61 7.02
C SER A 77 -7.17 -21.09 6.90
N ASN A 78 -8.17 -21.45 6.08
CA ASN A 78 -8.42 -22.84 5.70
C ASN A 78 -7.29 -23.45 4.84
N ASN A 79 -6.39 -22.62 4.34
CA ASN A 79 -5.17 -23.02 3.66
C ASN A 79 -3.97 -22.58 4.48
N GLU A 80 -3.34 -23.50 5.19
CA GLU A 80 -2.21 -23.26 6.09
C GLU A 80 -1.02 -22.56 5.42
N PHE A 81 -0.83 -22.77 4.12
CA PHE A 81 0.26 -22.18 3.35
C PHE A 81 -0.07 -20.81 2.75
N PHE A 82 -1.33 -20.38 2.80
CA PHE A 82 -1.75 -19.14 2.17
C PHE A 82 -1.04 -17.89 2.75
N PRO A 83 -0.93 -17.72 4.07
CA PRO A 83 -0.26 -16.55 4.63
C PRO A 83 1.18 -16.41 4.16
N TYR A 84 1.94 -17.51 4.11
CA TYR A 84 3.35 -17.51 3.67
C TYR A 84 3.53 -17.12 2.19
N LYS A 85 2.51 -17.32 1.36
CA LYS A 85 2.55 -16.94 -0.06
C LYS A 85 2.27 -15.47 -0.29
N VAL A 86 1.65 -14.81 0.69
CA VAL A 86 1.15 -13.43 0.54
C VAL A 86 1.95 -12.46 1.41
N ILE A 87 2.43 -12.91 2.57
CA ILE A 87 3.09 -12.06 3.57
C ILE A 87 4.44 -12.65 3.92
N ALA A 88 5.49 -11.86 3.78
CA ALA A 88 6.83 -12.19 4.27
C ALA A 88 7.15 -11.38 5.54
N ALA A 89 8.04 -11.92 6.38
CA ALA A 89 8.42 -11.29 7.65
C ALA A 89 8.97 -9.86 7.48
N ASP A 90 9.62 -9.58 6.35
CA ASP A 90 10.22 -8.27 6.05
C ASP A 90 9.31 -7.32 5.28
N ASP A 91 8.10 -7.73 4.93
CA ASP A 91 7.21 -6.89 4.12
C ASP A 91 6.79 -5.60 4.83
N TYR A 92 6.75 -5.59 6.17
CA TYR A 92 6.48 -4.37 6.91
C TYR A 92 7.50 -3.27 6.63
N LYS A 93 8.78 -3.60 6.44
CA LYS A 93 9.84 -2.63 6.11
C LYS A 93 9.61 -2.01 4.74
N LYS A 94 9.22 -2.83 3.75
CA LYS A 94 8.89 -2.36 2.40
C LYS A 94 7.68 -1.43 2.42
N VAL A 95 6.67 -1.76 3.20
CA VAL A 95 5.47 -0.94 3.36
C VAL A 95 5.81 0.41 3.99
N ILE A 96 6.60 0.43 5.07
CA ILE A 96 7.05 1.67 5.72
C ILE A 96 7.85 2.53 4.73
N SER A 97 8.87 1.94 4.07
CA SER A 97 9.68 2.65 3.09
C SER A 97 8.85 3.26 1.96
N PHE A 98 7.84 2.53 1.46
CA PHE A 98 6.91 3.07 0.47
C PHE A 98 6.18 4.31 0.98
N PHE A 99 5.65 4.27 2.20
CA PHE A 99 4.93 5.43 2.77
C PHE A 99 5.85 6.62 3.01
N GLU A 100 7.08 6.40 3.47
CA GLU A 100 8.08 7.45 3.63
C GLU A 100 8.44 8.10 2.28
N GLN A 101 8.59 7.32 1.22
CA GLN A 101 8.86 7.82 -0.13
C GLN A 101 7.74 8.72 -0.66
N VAL A 102 6.48 8.45 -0.31
CA VAL A 102 5.35 9.32 -0.65
C VAL A 102 5.13 10.47 0.34
N GLY A 103 6.04 10.67 1.28
CA GLY A 103 6.04 11.80 2.21
C GLY A 103 5.16 11.60 3.45
N VAL A 104 4.75 10.38 3.76
CA VAL A 104 4.00 10.06 4.99
C VAL A 104 4.97 9.78 6.12
N LEU A 105 4.83 10.49 7.23
CA LEU A 105 5.57 10.20 8.45
C LEU A 105 4.95 8.98 9.15
N VAL A 106 5.74 7.93 9.33
CA VAL A 106 5.33 6.71 10.03
C VAL A 106 5.92 6.73 11.43
N SER A 107 5.10 6.49 12.45
CA SER A 107 5.54 6.36 13.85
C SER A 107 5.15 5.02 14.41
N GLU A 108 5.98 4.49 15.31
CA GLU A 108 5.66 3.29 16.05
C GLU A 108 4.67 3.61 17.19
N ILE A 109 3.69 2.75 17.34
CA ILE A 109 2.78 2.77 18.50
C ILE A 109 3.01 1.48 19.29
N THR A 110 3.63 1.60 20.43
CA THR A 110 3.79 0.48 21.38
C THR A 110 2.56 0.41 22.27
N TYR A 111 1.80 -0.66 22.18
CA TYR A 111 0.73 -0.95 23.12
C TYR A 111 1.34 -1.70 24.31
N THR A 112 1.57 -1.02 25.41
CA THR A 112 1.78 -1.71 26.69
C THR A 112 0.44 -2.25 27.13
N LYS A 113 0.34 -3.60 27.28
CA LYS A 113 -0.82 -4.18 27.96
C LYS A 113 -0.90 -3.60 29.38
N PRO A 114 -2.11 -3.21 29.83
CA PRO A 114 -2.30 -2.80 31.22
C PRO A 114 -2.01 -3.96 32.17
#